data_c96cfea6fffa2a82c9e0bad0c2e040cc
#
_entry.id   c96cfea6fffa2a82c9e0bad0c2e040cc
#
_cell.length_a   1.000
_cell.length_b   1.000
_cell.length_c   1.000
_cell.angle_alpha   90.00
_cell.angle_beta   90.00
_cell.angle_gamma   90.00
#
_symmetry.space_group_name_H-M   'P 1'
#
loop_
_entity.id
_entity.type
_entity.pdbx_description
1 polymer ?
#
loop_
_entity_poly.entity_id
_entity_poly.type
_entity_poly.pdbx_seq_one_letter_code
_entity_poly.pdbx_strand_id
1 'polypeptide(L)'
;MKKLTPLRLLLGAVGLAIGIVGILALREATLSTHEPVTAAQTELVMSADTKGAEQNQTLPEMVEAQLETCRLEVASDVDGPIESMGDGHFRAVLTPALDETNRRQFRGCMEDWLIDHVRINVVEMANAA
;
A
#
# COMPACT_ATOMS: atom_id res chain seq x y z
N MET A 1 -42.91 -18.47 35.56
CA MET A 1 -42.63 -17.86 34.23
C MET A 1 -42.91 -16.36 34.30
N LYS A 2 -41.84 -15.53 34.30
CA LYS A 2 -42.01 -14.07 34.26
C LYS A 2 -42.50 -13.68 32.88
N LYS A 3 -43.74 -13.17 32.74
CA LYS A 3 -44.26 -12.62 31.50
C LYS A 3 -43.37 -11.43 31.11
N LEU A 4 -42.58 -11.61 30.06
CA LEU A 4 -41.83 -10.52 29.45
C LEU A 4 -42.84 -9.47 28.97
N THR A 5 -42.78 -8.29 29.54
CA THR A 5 -43.63 -7.18 29.12
C THR A 5 -43.31 -6.83 27.65
N PRO A 6 -44.30 -6.53 26.81
CA PRO A 6 -44.12 -6.25 25.38
C PRO A 6 -43.08 -5.14 25.14
N LEU A 7 -42.95 -4.21 26.08
CA LEU A 7 -41.97 -3.15 26.04
C LEU A 7 -40.51 -3.67 26.05
N ARG A 8 -40.24 -4.72 26.85
CA ARG A 8 -38.88 -5.32 26.91
C ARG A 8 -38.53 -6.10 25.66
N LEU A 9 -39.51 -6.73 25.03
CA LEU A 9 -39.36 -7.39 23.73
C LEU A 9 -39.06 -6.37 22.61
N LEU A 10 -39.77 -5.23 22.63
CA LEU A 10 -39.54 -4.14 21.67
C LEU A 10 -38.15 -3.50 21.80
N LEU A 11 -37.70 -3.23 23.03
CA LEU A 11 -36.39 -2.71 23.31
C LEU A 11 -35.27 -3.68 22.89
N GLY A 12 -35.49 -4.98 23.10
CA GLY A 12 -34.53 -6.01 22.65
C GLY A 12 -34.44 -6.10 21.12
N ALA A 13 -35.55 -6.02 20.41
CA ALA A 13 -35.61 -6.07 18.95
C ALA A 13 -34.94 -4.83 18.32
N VAL A 14 -35.17 -3.64 18.87
CA VAL A 14 -34.54 -2.40 18.42
C VAL A 14 -33.02 -2.43 18.65
N GLY A 15 -32.58 -2.90 19.81
CA GLY A 15 -31.13 -3.03 20.11
C GLY A 15 -30.43 -4.00 19.16
N LEU A 16 -31.09 -5.11 18.82
CA LEU A 16 -30.55 -6.10 17.89
C LEU A 16 -30.47 -5.56 16.46
N ALA A 17 -31.47 -4.82 16.01
CA ALA A 17 -31.47 -4.18 14.70
C ALA A 17 -30.36 -3.14 14.57
N ILE A 18 -30.14 -2.30 15.58
CA ILE A 18 -29.05 -1.30 15.60
C ILE A 18 -27.70 -2.01 15.58
N GLY A 19 -27.54 -3.10 16.32
CA GLY A 19 -26.31 -3.89 16.33
C GLY A 19 -25.98 -4.48 14.96
N ILE A 20 -26.95 -5.03 14.24
CA ILE A 20 -26.77 -5.61 12.91
C ILE A 20 -26.40 -4.52 11.90
N VAL A 21 -27.10 -3.38 11.91
CA VAL A 21 -26.77 -2.25 11.02
C VAL A 21 -25.38 -1.71 11.29
N GLY A 22 -24.97 -1.61 12.55
CA GLY A 22 -23.62 -1.18 12.93
C GLY A 22 -22.55 -2.13 12.41
N ILE A 23 -22.74 -3.45 12.52
CA ILE A 23 -21.80 -4.46 12.03
C ILE A 23 -21.70 -4.42 10.49
N LEU A 24 -22.82 -4.27 9.80
CA LEU A 24 -22.82 -4.16 8.33
C LEU A 24 -22.11 -2.89 7.85
N ALA A 25 -22.35 -1.76 8.50
CA ALA A 25 -21.69 -0.50 8.19
C ALA A 25 -20.16 -0.57 8.45
N LEU A 26 -19.74 -1.20 9.54
CA LEU A 26 -18.32 -1.44 9.82
C LEU A 26 -17.68 -2.38 8.80
N ARG A 27 -18.41 -3.40 8.37
CA ARG A 27 -17.92 -4.33 7.35
C ARG A 27 -17.68 -3.63 6.01
N GLU A 28 -18.59 -2.76 5.58
CA GLU A 28 -18.40 -1.98 4.35
C GLU A 28 -17.26 -0.97 4.46
N ALA A 29 -17.09 -0.34 5.62
CA ALA A 29 -16.00 0.60 5.86
C ALA A 29 -14.62 -0.09 5.94
N THR A 30 -14.57 -1.38 6.32
CA THR A 30 -13.32 -2.16 6.40
C THR A 30 -13.03 -2.99 5.15
N LEU A 31 -14.00 -3.18 4.26
CA LEU A 31 -13.76 -3.70 2.93
C LEU A 31 -13.08 -2.58 2.12
N SER A 32 -11.75 -2.62 2.08
CA SER A 32 -11.00 -1.86 1.09
C SER A 32 -11.48 -2.34 -0.29
N THR A 33 -12.37 -1.57 -0.88
CA THR A 33 -12.80 -1.80 -2.25
C THR A 33 -11.62 -1.49 -3.15
N HIS A 34 -10.94 -2.53 -3.60
CA HIS A 34 -9.97 -2.40 -4.67
C HIS A 34 -10.75 -2.00 -5.93
N GLU A 35 -10.69 -0.74 -6.28
CA GLU A 35 -11.23 -0.29 -7.56
C GLU A 35 -10.49 -1.03 -8.69
N PRO A 36 -11.19 -1.60 -9.65
CA PRO A 36 -10.54 -2.27 -10.76
C PRO A 36 -9.66 -1.28 -11.52
N VAL A 37 -8.36 -1.58 -11.59
CA VAL A 37 -7.39 -0.76 -12.32
C VAL A 37 -7.39 -1.22 -13.76
N THR A 38 -7.72 -0.32 -14.67
CA THR A 38 -7.71 -0.59 -16.12
C THR A 38 -6.31 -0.51 -16.73
N ALA A 39 -5.36 0.12 -16.03
CA ALA A 39 -3.97 0.21 -16.46
C ALA A 39 -3.24 -1.14 -16.34
N ALA A 40 -2.28 -1.39 -17.22
CA ALA A 40 -1.49 -2.62 -17.20
C ALA A 40 -0.34 -2.57 -16.19
N GLN A 41 0.24 -1.39 -15.97
CA GLN A 41 1.44 -1.22 -15.17
C GLN A 41 1.46 0.14 -14.45
N THR A 42 2.29 0.23 -13.42
CA THR A 42 2.59 1.48 -12.71
C THR A 42 4.04 1.86 -12.97
N GLU A 43 4.26 3.04 -13.53
CA GLU A 43 5.58 3.64 -13.62
C GLU A 43 5.92 4.33 -12.29
N LEU A 44 7.14 4.11 -11.83
CA LEU A 44 7.65 4.59 -10.56
C LEU A 44 8.94 5.38 -10.81
N VAL A 45 8.99 6.60 -10.32
CA VAL A 45 10.20 7.42 -10.26
C VAL A 45 10.55 7.66 -8.79
N MET A 46 11.77 7.34 -8.44
CA MET A 46 12.28 7.45 -7.07
C MET A 46 13.53 8.31 -7.03
N SER A 47 13.77 8.99 -5.93
CA SER A 47 15.06 9.55 -5.58
C SER A 47 15.62 8.80 -4.37
N ALA A 48 16.89 8.48 -4.41
CA ALA A 48 17.59 7.81 -3.32
C ALA A 48 18.84 8.56 -2.91
N ASP A 49 19.06 8.66 -1.61
CA ASP A 49 20.20 9.31 -1.01
C ASP A 49 20.78 8.45 0.11
N THR A 50 22.10 8.41 0.21
CA THR A 50 22.80 7.70 1.28
C THR A 50 23.43 8.69 2.25
N LYS A 51 23.13 8.56 3.53
CA LYS A 51 23.82 9.28 4.59
C LYS A 51 24.78 8.35 5.31
N GLY A 52 26.08 8.53 5.05
CA GLY A 52 27.12 7.86 5.82
C GLY A 52 28.02 6.93 5.02
N ALA A 53 29.14 6.60 5.62
CA ALA A 53 30.27 5.96 5.02
C ALA A 53 30.07 4.48 4.69
N GLU A 54 30.80 4.09 3.68
CA GLU A 54 31.26 2.74 3.38
C GLU A 54 30.21 1.63 3.54
N GLN A 55 29.46 1.48 2.48
CA GLN A 55 28.62 0.31 2.34
C GLN A 55 29.24 -0.61 1.29
N ASN A 56 29.20 -1.90 1.57
CA ASN A 56 29.65 -2.92 0.63
C ASN A 56 28.72 -3.07 -0.58
N GLN A 57 27.65 -2.28 -0.63
CA GLN A 57 26.65 -2.28 -1.69
C GLN A 57 26.58 -0.91 -2.35
N THR A 58 26.33 -0.91 -3.65
CA THR A 58 26.10 0.33 -4.41
C THR A 58 24.70 0.86 -4.19
N LEU A 59 24.49 2.16 -4.42
CA LEU A 59 23.19 2.79 -4.30
C LEU A 59 22.11 2.10 -5.16
N PRO A 60 22.36 1.74 -6.44
CA PRO A 60 21.39 0.97 -7.24
C PRO A 60 21.01 -0.38 -6.61
N GLU A 61 21.96 -1.14 -6.06
CA GLU A 61 21.70 -2.42 -5.41
C GLU A 61 20.82 -2.26 -4.16
N MET A 62 21.02 -1.20 -3.40
CA MET A 62 20.21 -0.92 -2.21
C MET A 62 18.79 -0.50 -2.59
N VAL A 63 18.63 0.30 -3.64
CA VAL A 63 17.32 0.68 -4.18
C VAL A 63 16.57 -0.54 -4.69
N GLU A 64 17.26 -1.42 -5.41
CA GLU A 64 16.69 -2.67 -5.91
C GLU A 64 16.22 -3.59 -4.76
N ALA A 65 17.04 -3.76 -3.73
CA ALA A 65 16.69 -4.58 -2.57
C ALA A 65 15.45 -4.04 -1.83
N GLN A 66 15.35 -2.72 -1.66
CA GLN A 66 14.19 -2.08 -1.05
C GLN A 66 12.94 -2.26 -1.92
N LEU A 67 13.07 -2.05 -3.22
CA LEU A 67 11.99 -2.22 -4.17
C LEU A 67 11.48 -3.66 -4.18
N GLU A 68 12.37 -4.65 -4.22
CA GLU A 68 12.03 -6.07 -4.16
C GLU A 68 11.29 -6.45 -2.86
N THR A 69 11.63 -5.83 -1.76
CA THR A 69 10.94 -6.04 -0.49
C THR A 69 9.54 -5.43 -0.51
N CYS A 70 9.42 -4.18 -0.94
CA CYS A 70 8.14 -3.46 -0.88
C CYS A 70 7.13 -3.95 -1.94
N ARG A 71 7.58 -4.47 -3.10
CA ARG A 71 6.67 -5.04 -4.09
C ARG A 71 5.86 -6.22 -3.57
N LEU A 72 6.42 -6.98 -2.64
CA LEU A 72 5.74 -8.13 -2.06
C LEU A 72 4.51 -7.74 -1.22
N GLU A 73 4.54 -6.56 -0.60
CA GLU A 73 3.41 -6.04 0.17
C GLU A 73 2.19 -5.70 -0.68
N VAL A 74 2.40 -5.42 -1.95
CA VAL A 74 1.35 -5.02 -2.89
C VAL A 74 1.08 -6.06 -3.97
N ALA A 75 1.68 -7.25 -3.86
CA ALA A 75 1.55 -8.35 -4.79
C ALA A 75 1.78 -7.94 -6.25
N SER A 76 2.83 -7.16 -6.48
CA SER A 76 3.24 -6.70 -7.80
C SER A 76 4.66 -7.17 -8.10
N ASP A 77 5.01 -7.27 -9.37
CA ASP A 77 6.36 -7.63 -9.81
C ASP A 77 7.04 -6.43 -10.46
N VAL A 78 8.37 -6.37 -10.36
CA VAL A 78 9.16 -5.40 -11.10
C VAL A 78 9.35 -5.90 -12.53
N ASP A 79 8.89 -5.12 -13.48
CA ASP A 79 8.99 -5.46 -14.91
C ASP A 79 10.25 -4.83 -15.52
N GLY A 80 11.23 -5.69 -15.78
CA GLY A 80 12.52 -5.26 -16.32
C GLY A 80 13.50 -4.69 -15.29
N PRO A 81 14.64 -4.18 -15.75
CA PRO A 81 15.66 -3.63 -14.87
C PRO A 81 15.27 -2.25 -14.35
N ILE A 82 15.80 -1.90 -13.18
CA ILE A 82 15.73 -0.54 -12.65
C ILE A 82 16.69 0.35 -13.45
N GLU A 83 16.16 1.42 -13.98
CA GLU A 83 16.94 2.39 -14.74
C GLU A 83 17.46 3.52 -13.85
N SER A 84 18.78 3.76 -13.87
CA SER A 84 19.35 4.95 -13.25
C SER A 84 19.20 6.15 -14.19
N MET A 85 18.54 7.19 -13.70
CA MET A 85 18.32 8.43 -14.45
C MET A 85 19.39 9.49 -14.17
N GLY A 86 20.35 9.19 -13.30
CA GLY A 86 21.36 10.15 -12.83
C GLY A 86 20.90 10.89 -11.56
N ASP A 87 21.85 11.53 -10.88
CA ASP A 87 21.62 12.34 -9.68
C ASP A 87 20.80 11.64 -8.57
N GLY A 88 20.99 10.33 -8.41
CA GLY A 88 20.28 9.53 -7.42
C GLY A 88 18.80 9.26 -7.76
N HIS A 89 18.39 9.50 -9.00
CA HIS A 89 17.05 9.17 -9.48
C HIS A 89 17.02 7.83 -10.19
N PHE A 90 15.95 7.08 -9.94
CA PHE A 90 15.73 5.75 -10.49
C PHE A 90 14.31 5.61 -11.02
N ARG A 91 14.16 4.85 -12.09
CA ARG A 91 12.88 4.50 -12.68
C ARG A 91 12.69 2.99 -12.63
N ALA A 92 11.49 2.57 -12.27
CA ALA A 92 11.06 1.18 -12.30
C ALA A 92 9.62 1.06 -12.80
N VAL A 93 9.23 -0.13 -13.23
CA VAL A 93 7.89 -0.45 -13.67
C VAL A 93 7.36 -1.60 -12.83
N LEU A 94 6.16 -1.48 -12.32
CA LEU A 94 5.46 -2.50 -11.54
C LEU A 94 4.28 -3.08 -12.33
N THR A 95 4.18 -4.40 -12.34
CA THR A 95 3.09 -5.13 -13.02
C THR A 95 2.53 -6.20 -12.07
N PRO A 96 1.22 -6.32 -11.89
CA PRO A 96 0.16 -5.47 -12.43
C PRO A 96 0.15 -4.05 -11.83
N ALA A 97 -0.59 -3.14 -12.47
CA ALA A 97 -0.72 -1.77 -12.00
C ALA A 97 -1.32 -1.70 -10.59
N LEU A 98 -0.84 -0.75 -9.80
CA LEU A 98 -1.29 -0.54 -8.43
C LEU A 98 -2.55 0.32 -8.38
N ASP A 99 -3.52 -0.09 -7.58
CA ASP A 99 -4.64 0.74 -7.19
C ASP A 99 -4.21 1.84 -6.19
N GLU A 100 -5.09 2.74 -5.86
CA GLU A 100 -4.79 3.86 -4.96
C GLU A 100 -4.35 3.39 -3.56
N THR A 101 -4.95 2.33 -3.03
CA THR A 101 -4.61 1.77 -1.72
C THR A 101 -3.21 1.15 -1.75
N ASN A 102 -2.92 0.34 -2.74
CA ASN A 102 -1.61 -0.29 -2.92
C ASN A 102 -0.52 0.75 -3.22
N ARG A 103 -0.81 1.83 -3.95
CA ARG A 103 0.14 2.92 -4.15
C ARG A 103 0.52 3.60 -2.84
N ARG A 104 -0.44 3.86 -1.95
CA ARG A 104 -0.16 4.44 -0.63
C ARG A 104 0.66 3.50 0.24
N GLN A 105 0.30 2.21 0.26
CA GLN A 105 1.03 1.19 1.01
C GLN A 105 2.46 1.04 0.50
N PHE A 106 2.64 0.94 -0.80
CA PHE A 106 3.94 0.84 -1.43
C PHE A 106 4.82 2.06 -1.14
N ARG A 107 4.26 3.28 -1.28
CA ARG A 107 4.96 4.51 -0.95
C ARG A 107 5.41 4.52 0.51
N GLY A 108 4.53 4.17 1.43
CA GLY A 108 4.87 4.07 2.85
C GLY A 108 6.02 3.10 3.09
N CYS A 109 6.00 1.91 2.50
CA CYS A 109 7.10 0.95 2.59
C CYS A 109 8.42 1.53 2.08
N MET A 110 8.42 2.17 0.90
CA MET A 110 9.62 2.73 0.30
C MET A 110 10.20 3.91 1.10
N GLU A 111 9.36 4.77 1.65
CA GLU A 111 9.78 6.01 2.31
C GLU A 111 10.05 5.84 3.82
N ASP A 112 9.31 4.93 4.47
CA ASP A 112 9.39 4.76 5.93
C ASP A 112 10.49 3.79 6.34
N TRP A 113 10.92 2.92 5.45
CA TRP A 113 11.92 1.91 5.77
C TRP A 113 13.33 2.41 5.45
N LEU A 114 14.12 2.59 6.48
CA LEU A 114 15.55 2.92 6.38
C LEU A 114 16.35 1.62 6.45
N ILE A 115 16.79 1.11 5.31
CA ILE A 115 17.79 0.05 5.24
C ILE A 115 19.16 0.72 5.04
N ASP A 116 20.09 0.43 5.92
CA ASP A 116 21.51 0.80 5.80
C ASP A 116 21.79 2.27 5.40
N HIS A 117 21.09 3.21 6.02
CA HIS A 117 21.26 4.65 5.79
C HIS A 117 20.81 5.16 4.40
N VAL A 118 20.08 4.37 3.64
CA VAL A 118 19.46 4.80 2.40
C VAL A 118 18.09 5.43 2.69
N ARG A 119 17.89 6.63 2.20
CA ARG A 119 16.60 7.29 2.18
C ARG A 119 16.07 7.29 0.76
N ILE A 120 14.90 6.70 0.56
CA ILE A 120 14.20 6.70 -0.72
C ILE A 120 12.95 7.56 -0.60
N ASN A 121 12.74 8.41 -1.60
CA ASN A 121 11.50 9.17 -1.75
C ASN A 121 10.85 8.79 -3.08
N VAL A 122 9.57 8.50 -3.07
CA VAL A 122 8.79 8.28 -4.28
C VAL A 122 8.39 9.62 -4.86
N VAL A 123 9.04 10.00 -5.96
CA VAL A 123 8.84 11.29 -6.64
C VAL A 123 7.54 11.28 -7.44
N GLU A 124 7.33 10.20 -8.21
CA GLU A 124 6.16 10.05 -9.06
C GLU A 124 5.73 8.58 -9.12
N MET A 125 4.44 8.37 -9.21
CA MET A 125 3.84 7.06 -9.38
C MET A 125 2.60 7.22 -10.26
N ALA A 126 2.68 6.75 -11.49
CA ALA A 126 1.63 6.91 -12.49
C ALA A 126 1.27 5.56 -13.13
N ASN A 127 -0.01 5.32 -13.29
CA ASN A 127 -0.48 4.13 -14.00
C ASN A 127 -0.45 4.40 -15.51
N ALA A 128 0.14 3.47 -16.24
CA ALA A 128 0.25 3.50 -17.70
C ALA A 128 -0.43 2.27 -18.32
N ALA A 129 -0.94 2.49 -19.50
CA ALA A 129 -1.61 1.44 -20.25
C ALA A 129 -0.60 0.41 -20.81
#